data_d4596f2b3f7bc310ffb95a943e6b297d
#
_entry.id   d4596f2b3f7bc310ffb95a943e6b297d
#
_cell.length_a   1.000
_cell.length_b   1.000
_cell.length_c   1.000
_cell.angle_alpha   90.00
_cell.angle_beta   90.00
_cell.angle_gamma   90.00
#
_symmetry.space_group_name_H-M   'P 1'
#
loop_
_entity.id
_entity.type
_entity.pdbx_description
1 polymer ?
#
loop_
_entity_poly.entity_id
_entity_poly.type
_entity_poly.pdbx_seq_one_letter_code
_entity_poly.pdbx_strand_id
1 'polypeptide(L)'
;MSSPKISSALSSTLLVATLSLALIVLAGCSEQAEQATSAPQVVKAVKTHIIQGQTANSERILSGTTISADEQELSFRVSGIIVELPIKVGDVLNKGNLVARLDSTDFEISSRQAEASVSQAKAAQVNAESAYKRAKELYTAQAASLADLESARANADSAKASLAVAQQQLNSVQKSKQYTTLMSSSDNCTITAIPASINSNINAGTAIVALSCGQFLRARITVPEALIDQVNVGNLVAVSIPSARSEVYPGKVVEVGVSNINAAGFDVEVELQQVDKNLRVGLATTVTLQLGNNDGAQITLLSPQAILEDAAGKFVYILKPTDSDEVFTATRRTVATGKLLNAGIEVSSGLSEGDEVIVSGTSRVNENMNVKRLILP
;
A
#
# COMPACT_ATOMS: atom_id res chain seq x y z
N MET A 1 -47.57 52.90 -59.73
CA MET A 1 -48.65 53.88 -60.02
C MET A 1 -48.54 54.93 -58.96
N SER A 2 -47.99 55.96 -59.32
CA SER A 2 -48.38 57.39 -59.29
C SER A 2 -48.29 58.07 -57.94
N SER A 3 -47.32 58.95 -57.89
CA SER A 3 -47.26 60.20 -57.11
C SER A 3 -48.55 61.03 -57.24
N PRO A 4 -48.77 62.10 -56.49
CA PRO A 4 -47.92 63.34 -56.57
C PRO A 4 -47.78 64.08 -55.19
N LYS A 5 -46.73 64.80 -55.06
CA LYS A 5 -46.42 66.24 -54.90
C LYS A 5 -47.60 67.17 -54.59
N ILE A 6 -47.31 68.11 -53.67
CA ILE A 6 -47.59 69.58 -53.76
C ILE A 6 -47.12 70.18 -52.40
N SER A 7 -46.03 71.01 -52.30
CA SER A 7 -45.92 72.44 -52.54
C SER A 7 -46.71 73.28 -51.52
N SER A 8 -46.27 74.27 -50.85
CA SER A 8 -45.27 75.29 -50.86
C SER A 8 -45.55 76.29 -49.74
N ALA A 9 -44.53 76.89 -49.24
CA ALA A 9 -44.45 78.33 -48.95
C ALA A 9 -45.48 79.04 -48.03
N LEU A 10 -44.92 79.72 -47.17
CA LEU A 10 -45.29 80.99 -46.41
C LEU A 10 -44.92 80.79 -44.92
N SER A 11 -44.14 81.54 -44.20
CA SER A 11 -43.84 82.98 -44.35
C SER A 11 -42.60 83.28 -43.49
N SER A 12 -41.72 83.98 -44.11
CA SER A 12 -40.49 84.57 -43.54
C SER A 12 -40.78 85.98 -42.98
N THR A 13 -41.55 86.08 -41.89
CA THR A 13 -41.73 87.43 -41.26
C THR A 13 -41.84 87.39 -39.71
N LEU A 14 -41.60 86.24 -39.03
CA LEU A 14 -41.71 86.20 -37.57
C LEU A 14 -40.38 85.97 -36.88
N LEU A 15 -39.25 86.03 -37.57
CA LEU A 15 -37.91 85.62 -37.09
C LEU A 15 -37.00 86.78 -36.68
N VAL A 16 -37.45 88.05 -36.71
CA VAL A 16 -36.60 89.21 -36.37
C VAL A 16 -36.95 89.83 -35.04
N ALA A 17 -38.10 89.53 -34.41
CA ALA A 17 -38.50 90.16 -33.14
C ALA A 17 -38.07 89.34 -31.89
N THR A 18 -37.63 88.11 -32.02
CA THR A 18 -37.24 87.27 -30.88
C THR A 18 -35.72 87.19 -30.63
N LEU A 19 -34.90 87.80 -31.52
CA LEU A 19 -33.44 87.76 -31.40
C LEU A 19 -32.85 88.93 -30.59
N SER A 20 -33.67 89.97 -30.25
CA SER A 20 -33.18 91.14 -29.48
C SER A 20 -33.40 91.02 -27.98
N LEU A 21 -34.14 90.02 -27.46
CA LEU A 21 -34.41 89.89 -26.03
C LEU A 21 -33.56 88.77 -25.36
N ALA A 22 -32.85 87.96 -26.20
CA ALA A 22 -31.99 86.87 -25.73
C ALA A 22 -30.51 87.26 -25.41
N LEU A 23 -30.13 88.56 -25.67
CA LEU A 23 -28.73 89.01 -25.54
C LEU A 23 -28.39 89.73 -24.20
N ILE A 24 -29.34 89.86 -23.29
CA ILE A 24 -29.12 90.63 -22.02
C ILE A 24 -29.03 89.73 -20.76
N VAL A 25 -29.19 88.39 -20.90
CA VAL A 25 -29.14 87.46 -19.74
C VAL A 25 -27.83 86.66 -19.69
N LEU A 26 -26.82 86.92 -20.50
CA LEU A 26 -25.55 86.19 -20.55
C LEU A 26 -24.36 86.91 -19.88
N ALA A 27 -24.61 87.89 -19.03
CA ALA A 27 -23.54 88.59 -18.32
C ALA A 27 -23.76 88.46 -16.81
N GLY A 28 -23.46 87.29 -16.20
CA GLY A 28 -23.54 87.20 -14.73
C GLY A 28 -23.43 85.80 -14.16
N CYS A 29 -22.37 85.10 -14.46
CA CYS A 29 -21.86 84.06 -13.61
C CYS A 29 -20.35 83.93 -13.82
N SER A 30 -19.56 84.68 -13.11
CA SER A 30 -18.15 84.43 -12.89
C SER A 30 -17.98 83.25 -12.00
N GLU A 31 -17.25 82.23 -12.47
CA GLU A 31 -16.14 81.56 -11.85
C GLU A 31 -16.21 81.35 -10.32
N GLN A 32 -16.72 80.22 -9.99
CA GLN A 32 -16.32 79.56 -8.75
C GLN A 32 -15.85 78.18 -9.18
N ALA A 33 -14.54 78.06 -9.27
CA ALA A 33 -13.86 76.74 -9.34
C ALA A 33 -14.23 75.94 -8.11
N GLU A 34 -15.26 75.13 -8.24
CA GLU A 34 -15.60 74.13 -7.25
C GLU A 34 -14.47 73.11 -7.24
N GLN A 35 -13.60 73.22 -6.25
CA GLN A 35 -12.66 72.15 -5.94
C GLN A 35 -13.49 70.88 -5.80
N ALA A 36 -13.36 70.00 -6.78
CA ALA A 36 -13.85 68.65 -6.73
C ALA A 36 -13.17 68.01 -5.52
N THR A 37 -13.82 68.07 -4.36
CA THR A 37 -13.50 67.26 -3.24
C THR A 37 -13.63 65.82 -3.70
N SER A 38 -12.50 65.16 -3.93
CA SER A 38 -12.42 63.76 -4.23
C SER A 38 -13.25 63.00 -3.18
N ALA A 39 -14.37 62.44 -3.58
CA ALA A 39 -15.17 61.57 -2.75
C ALA A 39 -14.23 60.56 -2.12
N PRO A 40 -14.33 60.27 -0.81
CA PRO A 40 -13.43 59.32 -0.13
C PRO A 40 -13.53 58.01 -0.92
N GLN A 41 -12.44 57.61 -1.55
CA GLN A 41 -12.35 56.31 -2.19
C GLN A 41 -12.62 55.25 -1.15
N VAL A 42 -13.77 54.61 -1.22
CA VAL A 42 -14.14 53.53 -0.32
C VAL A 42 -13.15 52.37 -0.56
N VAL A 43 -12.13 52.31 0.32
CA VAL A 43 -11.14 51.25 0.30
C VAL A 43 -11.83 49.93 0.62
N LYS A 44 -11.90 49.01 -0.31
CA LYS A 44 -12.60 47.72 -0.12
C LYS A 44 -11.75 46.78 0.71
N ALA A 45 -12.37 46.08 1.65
CA ALA A 45 -11.71 45.05 2.41
C ALA A 45 -11.68 43.74 1.65
N VAL A 46 -10.51 43.08 1.59
CA VAL A 46 -10.27 41.80 0.90
C VAL A 46 -9.62 40.82 1.84
N LYS A 47 -9.96 39.51 1.70
CA LYS A 47 -9.28 38.47 2.44
C LYS A 47 -8.05 38.03 1.62
N THR A 48 -6.93 37.94 2.31
CA THR A 48 -5.64 37.60 1.71
C THR A 48 -5.07 36.32 2.27
N HIS A 49 -4.15 35.73 1.55
CA HIS A 49 -3.35 34.58 1.94
C HIS A 49 -1.89 34.84 1.56
N ILE A 50 -0.99 34.66 2.52
CA ILE A 50 0.46 34.74 2.27
C ILE A 50 0.91 33.41 1.72
N ILE A 51 1.60 33.46 0.58
CA ILE A 51 2.13 32.25 -0.04
C ILE A 51 3.26 31.68 0.82
N GLN A 52 3.03 30.48 1.30
CA GLN A 52 4.01 29.64 1.95
C GLN A 52 4.19 28.40 1.10
N GLY A 53 5.42 28.04 0.79
CA GLY A 53 5.71 26.80 0.09
C GLY A 53 5.20 25.62 0.92
N GLN A 54 4.25 24.87 0.37
CA GLN A 54 3.77 23.63 0.96
C GLN A 54 4.35 22.46 0.17
N THR A 55 4.88 21.47 0.87
CA THR A 55 5.23 20.22 0.21
C THR A 55 3.94 19.54 -0.24
N ALA A 56 3.91 19.14 -1.51
CA ALA A 56 2.77 18.41 -2.08
C ALA A 56 2.72 16.99 -1.54
N ASN A 57 2.28 16.82 -0.31
CA ASN A 57 1.97 15.49 0.21
C ASN A 57 0.53 15.14 -0.21
N SER A 58 0.40 14.31 -1.22
CA SER A 58 -0.91 13.75 -1.54
C SER A 58 -1.12 12.49 -0.69
N GLU A 59 -2.01 12.59 0.28
CA GLU A 59 -2.44 11.42 1.04
C GLU A 59 -3.37 10.55 0.19
N ARG A 60 -3.13 9.25 0.18
CA ARG A 60 -4.00 8.24 -0.43
C ARG A 60 -4.39 7.22 0.63
N ILE A 61 -5.68 7.03 0.75
CA ILE A 61 -6.27 6.09 1.70
C ILE A 61 -6.67 4.85 0.92
N LEU A 62 -6.09 3.70 1.28
CA LEU A 62 -6.36 2.41 0.66
C LEU A 62 -6.90 1.45 1.71
N SER A 63 -7.92 0.69 1.32
CA SER A 63 -8.50 -0.35 2.17
C SER A 63 -7.75 -1.67 2.00
N GLY A 64 -7.69 -2.46 3.07
CA GLY A 64 -7.05 -3.74 3.09
C GLY A 64 -7.54 -4.62 4.22
N THR A 65 -6.79 -5.66 4.49
CA THR A 65 -7.05 -6.61 5.58
C THR A 65 -5.78 -6.92 6.35
N THR A 66 -5.92 -7.18 7.64
CA THR A 66 -4.80 -7.66 8.44
C THR A 66 -4.53 -9.12 8.11
N ILE A 67 -3.26 -9.46 7.92
CA ILE A 67 -2.77 -10.81 7.68
C ILE A 67 -1.67 -11.14 8.71
N SER A 68 -1.38 -12.44 8.86
CA SER A 68 -0.19 -12.87 9.60
C SER A 68 1.08 -12.55 8.82
N ALA A 69 2.15 -12.21 9.52
CA ALA A 69 3.46 -12.06 8.88
C ALA A 69 4.04 -13.41 8.39
N ASP A 70 3.64 -14.51 9.02
CA ASP A 70 4.10 -15.86 8.70
C ASP A 70 2.91 -16.82 8.79
N GLU A 71 2.35 -17.18 7.64
CA GLU A 71 1.30 -18.18 7.52
C GLU A 71 1.92 -19.52 7.14
N GLN A 72 1.62 -20.57 7.89
CA GLN A 72 2.12 -21.92 7.67
C GLN A 72 0.97 -22.90 7.59
N GLU A 73 1.02 -23.79 6.60
CA GLU A 73 0.14 -24.94 6.52
C GLU A 73 0.91 -26.21 6.88
N LEU A 74 0.40 -26.94 7.85
CA LEU A 74 0.96 -28.24 8.19
C LEU A 74 0.17 -29.34 7.50
N SER A 75 0.91 -30.28 6.89
CA SER A 75 0.38 -31.43 6.17
C SER A 75 1.17 -32.68 6.49
N PHE A 76 0.54 -33.85 6.35
CA PHE A 76 1.25 -35.12 6.44
C PHE A 76 2.04 -35.40 5.16
N ARG A 77 3.18 -36.08 5.33
CA ARG A 77 4.02 -36.53 4.20
C ARG A 77 3.60 -37.90 3.68
N VAL A 78 2.66 -38.58 4.35
CA VAL A 78 2.10 -39.87 4.00
C VAL A 78 0.58 -39.80 4.04
N SER A 79 -0.09 -40.63 3.23
CA SER A 79 -1.55 -40.73 3.22
C SER A 79 -2.03 -41.66 4.34
N GLY A 80 -3.25 -41.46 4.82
CA GLY A 80 -3.85 -42.31 5.86
C GLY A 80 -5.12 -41.70 6.45
N ILE A 81 -5.66 -42.39 7.46
CA ILE A 81 -6.87 -41.94 8.19
C ILE A 81 -6.45 -41.22 9.47
N ILE A 82 -7.03 -40.05 9.72
CA ILE A 82 -6.80 -39.29 10.94
C ILE A 82 -7.52 -39.99 12.12
N VAL A 83 -6.76 -40.43 13.11
CA VAL A 83 -7.30 -41.04 14.33
C VAL A 83 -7.31 -40.09 15.53
N GLU A 84 -6.45 -39.07 15.51
CA GLU A 84 -6.33 -38.13 16.61
C GLU A 84 -6.11 -36.70 16.06
N LEU A 85 -6.86 -35.73 16.60
CA LEU A 85 -6.77 -34.30 16.22
C LEU A 85 -7.13 -33.46 17.47
N PRO A 86 -6.21 -33.35 18.45
CA PRO A 86 -6.48 -32.78 19.78
C PRO A 86 -6.43 -31.26 19.83
N ILE A 87 -6.55 -30.58 18.69
CA ILE A 87 -6.38 -29.12 18.52
C ILE A 87 -7.71 -28.44 18.20
N LYS A 88 -7.78 -27.15 18.51
CA LYS A 88 -8.93 -26.28 18.19
C LYS A 88 -8.45 -24.97 17.56
N VAL A 89 -9.32 -24.35 16.76
CA VAL A 89 -9.08 -23.01 16.23
C VAL A 89 -8.93 -22.02 17.40
N GLY A 90 -7.86 -21.24 17.38
CA GLY A 90 -7.49 -20.30 18.43
C GLY A 90 -6.46 -20.84 19.43
N ASP A 91 -6.16 -22.15 19.43
CA ASP A 91 -5.09 -22.71 20.27
C ASP A 91 -3.72 -22.19 19.83
N VAL A 92 -2.83 -22.03 20.80
CA VAL A 92 -1.43 -21.66 20.56
C VAL A 92 -0.56 -22.92 20.60
N LEU A 93 0.13 -23.16 19.52
CA LEU A 93 1.07 -24.28 19.38
C LEU A 93 2.51 -23.83 19.58
N ASN A 94 3.26 -24.65 20.31
CA ASN A 94 4.70 -24.54 20.40
C ASN A 94 5.35 -25.73 19.69
N LYS A 95 6.61 -25.58 19.32
CA LYS A 95 7.40 -26.63 18.69
C LYS A 95 7.31 -27.94 19.46
N GLY A 96 7.00 -29.03 18.75
CA GLY A 96 6.85 -30.37 19.33
C GLY A 96 5.46 -30.67 19.91
N ASN A 97 4.50 -29.70 19.88
CA ASN A 97 3.11 -30.02 20.22
C ASN A 97 2.49 -30.94 19.15
N LEU A 98 1.72 -31.92 19.61
CA LEU A 98 0.97 -32.83 18.73
C LEU A 98 -0.15 -32.06 18.03
N VAL A 99 -0.17 -32.11 16.71
CA VAL A 99 -1.21 -31.51 15.85
C VAL A 99 -2.25 -32.56 15.45
N ALA A 100 -1.78 -33.68 14.89
CA ALA A 100 -2.65 -34.77 14.46
C ALA A 100 -1.85 -36.08 14.38
N ARG A 101 -2.58 -37.21 14.37
CA ARG A 101 -1.99 -38.53 14.18
C ARG A 101 -2.84 -39.34 13.19
N LEU A 102 -2.15 -40.04 12.28
CA LEU A 102 -2.75 -41.02 11.40
C LEU A 102 -2.75 -42.41 12.05
N ASP A 103 -3.61 -43.29 11.57
CA ASP A 103 -3.52 -44.73 11.86
C ASP A 103 -2.15 -45.25 11.42
N SER A 104 -1.38 -45.79 12.35
CA SER A 104 -0.03 -46.30 12.11
C SER A 104 0.03 -47.80 11.92
N THR A 105 -1.13 -48.50 11.93
CA THR A 105 -1.17 -49.98 11.94
C THR A 105 -0.42 -50.60 10.78
N ASP A 106 -0.66 -50.15 9.55
CA ASP A 106 0.00 -50.69 8.35
C ASP A 106 1.49 -50.36 8.31
N PHE A 107 1.87 -49.17 8.82
CA PHE A 107 3.27 -48.78 8.95
C PHE A 107 4.00 -49.62 10.01
N GLU A 108 3.32 -50.02 11.08
CA GLU A 108 3.88 -50.90 12.12
C GLU A 108 4.08 -52.31 11.60
N ILE A 109 3.15 -52.84 10.83
CA ILE A 109 3.28 -54.14 10.17
C ILE A 109 4.47 -54.11 9.21
N SER A 110 4.58 -53.08 8.38
CA SER A 110 5.69 -52.90 7.44
C SER A 110 7.04 -52.76 8.14
N SER A 111 7.09 -52.06 9.28
CA SER A 111 8.32 -51.94 10.09
C SER A 111 8.76 -53.31 10.66
N ARG A 112 7.85 -54.08 11.21
CA ARG A 112 8.15 -55.42 11.72
C ARG A 112 8.63 -56.37 10.61
N GLN A 113 8.05 -56.29 9.41
CA GLN A 113 8.50 -57.06 8.27
C GLN A 113 9.92 -56.68 7.83
N ALA A 114 10.23 -55.37 7.77
CA ALA A 114 11.58 -54.91 7.47
C ALA A 114 12.60 -55.29 8.53
N GLU A 115 12.23 -55.25 9.82
CA GLU A 115 13.07 -55.74 10.95
C GLU A 115 13.41 -57.24 10.82
N ALA A 116 12.43 -58.07 10.43
CA ALA A 116 12.64 -59.48 10.16
C ALA A 116 13.62 -59.68 9.00
N SER A 117 13.49 -58.91 7.92
CA SER A 117 14.39 -58.93 6.76
C SER A 117 15.84 -58.55 7.14
N VAL A 118 16.02 -57.53 7.99
CA VAL A 118 17.35 -57.18 8.55
C VAL A 118 17.93 -58.35 9.37
N SER A 119 17.11 -59.00 10.21
CA SER A 119 17.54 -60.13 11.00
C SER A 119 17.99 -61.32 10.13
N GLN A 120 17.24 -61.62 9.05
CA GLN A 120 17.61 -62.66 8.09
C GLN A 120 18.92 -62.32 7.36
N ALA A 121 19.08 -61.10 6.85
CA ALA A 121 20.28 -60.66 6.15
C ALA A 121 21.51 -60.68 7.05
N LYS A 122 21.33 -60.26 8.33
CA LYS A 122 22.38 -60.33 9.34
C LYS A 122 22.85 -61.75 9.62
N ALA A 123 21.94 -62.71 9.77
CA ALA A 123 22.28 -64.12 9.93
C ALA A 123 23.07 -64.68 8.71
N ALA A 124 22.65 -64.33 7.49
CA ALA A 124 23.34 -64.64 6.27
C ALA A 124 24.77 -64.08 6.23
N GLN A 125 24.92 -62.80 6.59
CA GLN A 125 26.24 -62.15 6.69
C GLN A 125 27.14 -62.87 7.66
N VAL A 126 26.67 -63.17 8.88
CA VAL A 126 27.47 -63.86 9.91
C VAL A 126 27.94 -65.26 9.42
N ASN A 127 27.05 -65.99 8.73
CA ASN A 127 27.39 -67.28 8.15
C ASN A 127 28.44 -67.19 7.05
N ALA A 128 28.27 -66.22 6.12
CA ALA A 128 29.21 -66.00 5.02
C ALA A 128 30.58 -65.50 5.50
N GLU A 129 30.59 -64.60 6.47
CA GLU A 129 31.83 -64.09 7.12
C GLU A 129 32.59 -65.19 7.85
N SER A 130 31.88 -66.08 8.56
CA SER A 130 32.46 -67.27 9.21
C SER A 130 33.02 -68.25 8.16
N ALA A 131 32.36 -68.47 7.02
CA ALA A 131 32.85 -69.25 5.93
C ALA A 131 34.13 -68.67 5.30
N TYR A 132 34.14 -67.35 5.09
CA TYR A 132 35.32 -66.64 4.55
C TYR A 132 36.52 -66.77 5.53
N LYS A 133 36.28 -66.62 6.83
CA LYS A 133 37.32 -66.77 7.83
C LYS A 133 37.93 -68.18 7.79
N ARG A 134 37.12 -69.23 7.77
CA ARG A 134 37.59 -70.61 7.64
C ARG A 134 38.36 -70.82 6.32
N ALA A 135 37.84 -70.36 5.18
CA ALA A 135 38.54 -70.48 3.91
C ALA A 135 39.92 -69.78 3.92
N LYS A 136 40.01 -68.61 4.59
CA LYS A 136 41.29 -67.91 4.78
C LYS A 136 42.28 -68.67 5.61
N GLU A 137 41.82 -69.27 6.72
CA GLU A 137 42.69 -70.12 7.59
C GLU A 137 43.17 -71.34 6.82
N LEU A 138 42.31 -72.06 6.08
CA LEU A 138 42.70 -73.21 5.24
C LEU A 138 43.68 -72.87 4.13
N TYR A 139 43.47 -71.69 3.47
CA TYR A 139 44.37 -71.18 2.41
C TYR A 139 45.76 -70.87 2.99
N THR A 140 45.85 -70.26 4.15
CA THR A 140 47.14 -69.99 4.85
C THR A 140 47.85 -71.30 5.27
N ALA A 141 47.07 -72.32 5.56
CA ALA A 141 47.57 -73.67 5.85
C ALA A 141 47.87 -74.53 4.59
N GLN A 142 47.72 -73.90 3.36
CA GLN A 142 47.89 -74.58 2.08
C GLN A 142 46.90 -75.74 1.83
N ALA A 143 45.77 -75.77 2.55
CA ALA A 143 44.69 -76.74 2.47
C ALA A 143 43.47 -76.37 1.65
N ALA A 144 43.48 -75.17 0.99
CA ALA A 144 42.44 -74.68 0.12
C ALA A 144 43.05 -73.93 -1.06
N SER A 145 42.33 -73.83 -2.20
CA SER A 145 42.73 -73.05 -3.38
C SER A 145 42.48 -71.55 -3.24
N LEU A 146 43.19 -70.72 -4.02
CA LEU A 146 42.91 -69.27 -4.12
C LEU A 146 41.48 -69.01 -4.57
N ALA A 147 40.97 -69.83 -5.53
CA ALA A 147 39.61 -69.71 -6.03
C ALA A 147 38.56 -69.92 -4.94
N ASP A 148 38.78 -70.85 -4.00
CA ASP A 148 37.88 -71.07 -2.87
C ASP A 148 37.88 -69.87 -1.89
N LEU A 149 39.06 -69.28 -1.64
CA LEU A 149 39.18 -68.07 -0.83
C LEU A 149 38.48 -66.88 -1.45
N GLU A 150 38.72 -66.65 -2.75
CA GLU A 150 38.07 -65.54 -3.49
C GLU A 150 36.57 -65.70 -3.57
N SER A 151 36.06 -66.91 -3.80
CA SER A 151 34.63 -67.22 -3.78
C SER A 151 34.00 -66.98 -2.42
N ALA A 152 34.66 -67.43 -1.33
CA ALA A 152 34.15 -67.20 0.04
C ALA A 152 34.15 -65.71 0.39
N ARG A 153 35.17 -64.95 -0.05
CA ARG A 153 35.24 -63.49 0.10
C ARG A 153 34.11 -62.77 -0.64
N ALA A 154 33.91 -63.10 -1.94
CA ALA A 154 32.83 -62.52 -2.73
C ALA A 154 31.44 -62.78 -2.13
N ASN A 155 31.23 -63.98 -1.54
CA ASN A 155 29.98 -64.32 -0.85
C ASN A 155 29.82 -63.50 0.44
N ALA A 156 30.90 -63.30 1.22
CA ALA A 156 30.84 -62.43 2.41
C ALA A 156 30.57 -60.96 2.07
N ASP A 157 31.22 -60.43 1.03
CA ASP A 157 31.00 -59.09 0.56
C ASP A 157 29.56 -58.89 0.04
N SER A 158 29.02 -59.88 -0.69
CA SER A 158 27.62 -59.88 -1.15
C SER A 158 26.62 -59.93 -0.01
N ALA A 159 26.84 -60.77 0.99
CA ALA A 159 25.96 -60.84 2.18
C ALA A 159 25.99 -59.55 2.99
N LYS A 160 27.17 -58.92 3.12
CA LYS A 160 27.33 -57.58 3.77
C LYS A 160 26.55 -56.50 3.01
N ALA A 161 26.62 -56.47 1.68
CA ALA A 161 25.85 -55.54 0.85
C ALA A 161 24.34 -55.77 1.01
N SER A 162 23.90 -57.03 1.08
CA SER A 162 22.49 -57.41 1.27
C SER A 162 21.96 -56.93 2.63
N LEU A 163 22.76 -57.01 3.71
CA LEU A 163 22.40 -56.46 5.01
C LEU A 163 22.27 -54.93 4.95
N ALA A 164 23.17 -54.26 4.24
CA ALA A 164 23.12 -52.79 4.12
C ALA A 164 21.83 -52.36 3.39
N VAL A 165 21.41 -53.06 2.36
CA VAL A 165 20.14 -52.81 1.65
C VAL A 165 18.93 -53.02 2.57
N ALA A 166 18.88 -54.13 3.31
CA ALA A 166 17.80 -54.42 4.27
C ALA A 166 17.71 -53.33 5.37
N GLN A 167 18.86 -52.84 5.84
CA GLN A 167 18.93 -51.78 6.81
C GLN A 167 18.41 -50.44 6.30
N GLN A 168 18.73 -50.09 5.04
CA GLN A 168 18.18 -48.89 4.40
C GLN A 168 16.66 -48.99 4.20
N GLN A 169 16.15 -50.17 3.84
CA GLN A 169 14.72 -50.41 3.75
C GLN A 169 14.00 -50.23 5.09
N LEU A 170 14.56 -50.78 6.18
CA LEU A 170 14.04 -50.57 7.54
C LEU A 170 14.01 -49.06 7.91
N ASN A 171 15.09 -48.32 7.67
CA ASN A 171 15.17 -46.88 7.91
C ASN A 171 14.08 -46.11 7.13
N SER A 172 13.83 -46.47 5.90
CA SER A 172 12.80 -45.86 5.04
C SER A 172 11.40 -46.06 5.63
N VAL A 173 11.07 -47.29 6.04
CA VAL A 173 9.76 -47.61 6.63
C VAL A 173 9.58 -46.94 7.98
N GLN A 174 10.63 -46.93 8.82
CA GLN A 174 10.59 -46.22 10.11
C GLN A 174 10.37 -44.74 9.96
N LYS A 175 10.97 -44.08 8.93
CA LYS A 175 10.69 -42.68 8.62
C LYS A 175 9.24 -42.47 8.18
N SER A 176 8.70 -43.36 7.35
CA SER A 176 7.29 -43.30 6.96
C SER A 176 6.35 -43.42 8.14
N LYS A 177 6.67 -44.32 9.11
CA LYS A 177 5.95 -44.42 10.39
C LYS A 177 6.04 -43.13 11.21
N GLN A 178 7.21 -42.48 11.28
CA GLN A 178 7.36 -41.18 11.97
C GLN A 178 6.47 -40.10 11.34
N TYR A 179 6.31 -40.12 10.03
CA TYR A 179 5.47 -39.18 9.32
C TYR A 179 3.96 -39.37 9.57
N THR A 180 3.53 -40.43 10.28
CA THR A 180 2.13 -40.57 10.71
C THR A 180 1.80 -39.70 11.92
N THR A 181 2.77 -39.05 12.55
CA THR A 181 2.58 -38.11 13.65
C THR A 181 2.97 -36.72 13.19
N LEU A 182 2.02 -35.81 13.16
CA LEU A 182 2.21 -34.42 12.76
C LEU A 182 2.42 -33.59 14.04
N MET A 183 3.56 -32.93 14.11
CA MET A 183 3.92 -32.03 15.22
C MET A 183 4.16 -30.62 14.69
N SER A 184 3.93 -29.62 15.53
CA SER A 184 4.31 -28.23 15.22
C SER A 184 5.82 -28.12 15.07
N SER A 185 6.26 -27.47 13.99
CA SER A 185 7.66 -27.16 13.71
C SER A 185 8.12 -25.82 14.27
N SER A 186 7.17 -24.94 14.60
CA SER A 186 7.39 -23.55 14.99
C SER A 186 6.82 -23.27 16.38
N ASP A 187 7.37 -22.25 17.04
CA ASP A 187 6.91 -21.78 18.34
C ASP A 187 5.92 -20.63 18.21
N ASN A 188 5.00 -20.53 19.18
CA ASN A 188 4.06 -19.41 19.30
C ASN A 188 3.21 -19.19 18.04
N CYS A 189 2.67 -20.27 17.48
CA CYS A 189 1.77 -20.24 16.34
C CYS A 189 0.31 -20.40 16.79
N THR A 190 -0.57 -19.55 16.34
CA THR A 190 -2.02 -19.65 16.61
C THR A 190 -2.70 -20.37 15.46
N ILE A 191 -3.58 -21.31 15.78
CA ILE A 191 -4.37 -22.06 14.78
C ILE A 191 -5.46 -21.14 14.22
N THR A 192 -5.39 -20.89 12.91
CA THR A 192 -6.37 -20.05 12.19
C THR A 192 -7.51 -20.86 11.56
N ALA A 193 -7.19 -22.07 11.06
CA ALA A 193 -8.19 -22.96 10.48
C ALA A 193 -7.78 -24.43 10.62
N ILE A 194 -8.77 -25.32 10.67
CA ILE A 194 -8.60 -26.77 10.68
C ILE A 194 -9.51 -27.36 9.60
N PRO A 195 -9.03 -27.45 8.35
CA PRO A 195 -9.81 -28.01 7.23
C PRO A 195 -10.03 -29.54 7.34
N ALA A 196 -9.22 -30.23 8.13
CA ALA A 196 -9.30 -31.69 8.31
C ALA A 196 -10.26 -32.10 9.44
N SER A 197 -10.74 -33.34 9.38
CA SER A 197 -11.64 -33.93 10.40
C SER A 197 -11.15 -35.29 10.86
N ILE A 198 -11.45 -35.67 12.09
CA ILE A 198 -11.19 -37.01 12.61
C ILE A 198 -11.94 -38.05 11.75
N ASN A 199 -11.35 -39.20 11.54
CA ASN A 199 -11.80 -40.29 10.67
C ASN A 199 -11.87 -39.95 9.16
N SER A 200 -11.34 -38.81 8.73
CA SER A 200 -11.19 -38.52 7.32
C SER A 200 -9.95 -39.22 6.74
N ASN A 201 -10.08 -39.70 5.51
CA ASN A 201 -8.93 -40.19 4.74
C ASN A 201 -8.28 -39.02 4.03
N ILE A 202 -6.97 -38.82 4.21
CA ILE A 202 -6.21 -37.72 3.64
C ILE A 202 -5.09 -38.23 2.73
N ASN A 203 -4.77 -37.42 1.73
CA ASN A 203 -3.59 -37.65 0.87
C ASN A 203 -2.38 -36.88 1.42
N ALA A 204 -1.17 -37.37 1.12
CA ALA A 204 0.05 -36.63 1.41
C ALA A 204 0.01 -35.23 0.78
N GLY A 205 0.42 -34.21 1.56
CA GLY A 205 0.42 -32.82 1.13
C GLY A 205 -0.90 -32.06 1.33
N THR A 206 -1.99 -32.75 1.76
CA THR A 206 -3.25 -32.08 2.10
C THR A 206 -3.08 -31.28 3.39
N ALA A 207 -3.46 -29.99 3.38
CA ALA A 207 -3.41 -29.12 4.55
C ALA A 207 -4.33 -29.65 5.65
N ILE A 208 -3.78 -29.85 6.85
CA ILE A 208 -4.50 -30.31 8.05
C ILE A 208 -4.86 -29.14 8.95
N VAL A 209 -3.96 -28.18 9.06
CA VAL A 209 -4.11 -27.01 9.90
C VAL A 209 -3.40 -25.83 9.24
N ALA A 210 -4.03 -24.67 9.28
CA ALA A 210 -3.40 -23.40 8.95
C ALA A 210 -3.01 -22.68 10.25
N LEU A 211 -1.80 -22.18 10.29
CA LEU A 211 -1.21 -21.52 11.44
C LEU A 211 -0.81 -20.08 11.08
N SER A 212 -1.01 -19.19 12.02
CA SER A 212 -0.44 -17.83 12.02
C SER A 212 0.68 -17.80 13.04
N CYS A 213 1.92 -17.68 12.59
CA CYS A 213 3.11 -17.69 13.43
C CYS A 213 3.71 -16.28 13.54
N GLY A 214 4.45 -16.03 14.63
CA GLY A 214 5.12 -14.75 14.85
C GLY A 214 4.29 -13.72 15.61
N GLN A 215 4.96 -12.61 15.95
CA GLN A 215 4.38 -11.51 16.74
C GLN A 215 3.96 -10.31 15.88
N PHE A 216 4.26 -10.35 14.58
CA PHE A 216 4.01 -9.23 13.68
C PHE A 216 2.73 -9.45 12.89
N LEU A 217 1.89 -8.45 12.89
CA LEU A 217 0.72 -8.36 12.03
C LEU A 217 1.09 -7.51 10.83
N ARG A 218 0.64 -7.89 9.65
CA ARG A 218 0.77 -7.09 8.45
C ARG A 218 -0.62 -6.66 7.96
N ALA A 219 -0.67 -5.53 7.30
CA ALA A 219 -1.82 -5.12 6.52
C ALA A 219 -1.51 -5.37 5.05
N ARG A 220 -2.34 -6.15 4.36
CA ARG A 220 -2.28 -6.31 2.91
C ARG A 220 -3.27 -5.36 2.28
N ILE A 221 -2.78 -4.52 1.38
CA ILE A 221 -3.57 -3.56 0.60
C ILE A 221 -3.33 -3.80 -0.88
N THR A 222 -4.29 -3.41 -1.71
CA THR A 222 -4.12 -3.41 -3.16
C THR A 222 -3.92 -1.97 -3.65
N VAL A 223 -2.78 -1.71 -4.24
CA VAL A 223 -2.38 -0.40 -4.76
C VAL A 223 -2.65 -0.34 -6.26
N PRO A 224 -3.44 0.63 -6.75
CA PRO A 224 -3.66 0.82 -8.19
C PRO A 224 -2.36 1.05 -8.97
N GLU A 225 -2.32 0.60 -10.23
CA GLU A 225 -1.15 0.73 -11.13
C GLU A 225 -0.64 2.18 -11.23
N ALA A 226 -1.54 3.15 -11.27
CA ALA A 226 -1.17 4.57 -11.35
C ALA A 226 -0.39 5.11 -10.13
N LEU A 227 -0.35 4.37 -9.03
CA LEU A 227 0.29 4.79 -7.78
C LEU A 227 1.48 3.91 -7.38
N ILE A 228 1.64 2.73 -7.99
CA ILE A 228 2.62 1.73 -7.54
C ILE A 228 4.07 2.22 -7.63
N ASP A 229 4.41 3.00 -8.65
CA ASP A 229 5.75 3.56 -8.85
C ASP A 229 6.19 4.51 -7.72
N GLN A 230 5.22 5.01 -6.94
CA GLN A 230 5.47 5.91 -5.81
C GLN A 230 5.58 5.15 -4.47
N VAL A 231 5.26 3.84 -4.47
CA VAL A 231 5.31 3.00 -3.27
C VAL A 231 6.57 2.18 -3.25
N ASN A 232 7.40 2.42 -2.25
CA ASN A 232 8.68 1.72 -2.09
C ASN A 232 8.74 0.98 -0.76
N VAL A 233 9.48 -0.12 -0.75
CA VAL A 233 9.82 -0.82 0.50
C VAL A 233 10.55 0.16 1.42
N GLY A 234 10.09 0.22 2.67
CA GLY A 234 10.62 1.16 3.66
C GLY A 234 9.76 2.40 3.86
N ASN A 235 8.78 2.70 3.01
CA ASN A 235 7.87 3.82 3.22
C ASN A 235 7.14 3.67 4.56
N LEU A 236 7.10 4.77 5.31
CA LEU A 236 6.31 4.86 6.54
C LEU A 236 4.87 5.22 6.20
N VAL A 237 3.94 4.54 6.85
CA VAL A 237 2.50 4.69 6.60
C VAL A 237 1.73 4.68 7.91
N ALA A 238 0.53 5.22 7.90
CA ALA A 238 -0.38 5.13 9.02
C ALA A 238 -1.45 4.06 8.73
N VAL A 239 -1.62 3.12 9.65
CA VAL A 239 -2.59 2.04 9.53
C VAL A 239 -3.69 2.23 10.56
N SER A 240 -4.92 2.38 10.11
CA SER A 240 -6.10 2.46 10.97
C SER A 240 -6.88 1.15 10.92
N ILE A 241 -7.24 0.64 12.09
CA ILE A 241 -8.04 -0.57 12.25
C ILE A 241 -9.29 -0.20 13.07
N PRO A 242 -10.45 0.00 12.44
CA PRO A 242 -11.65 0.53 13.10
C PRO A 242 -12.15 -0.31 14.29
N SER A 243 -11.83 -1.62 14.29
CA SER A 243 -12.18 -2.55 15.37
C SER A 243 -11.19 -2.57 16.54
N ALA A 244 -10.08 -1.85 16.44
CA ALA A 244 -9.04 -1.78 17.47
C ALA A 244 -9.25 -0.61 18.42
N ARG A 245 -8.61 -0.68 19.60
CA ARG A 245 -8.69 0.41 20.59
C ARG A 245 -7.83 1.62 20.22
N SER A 246 -6.72 1.39 19.54
CA SER A 246 -5.88 2.45 19.01
C SER A 246 -6.38 2.85 17.64
N GLU A 247 -6.55 4.13 17.39
CA GLU A 247 -7.10 4.62 16.13
C GLU A 247 -6.09 4.49 14.97
N VAL A 248 -4.79 4.60 15.26
CA VAL A 248 -3.74 4.58 14.25
C VAL A 248 -2.51 3.84 14.76
N TYR A 249 -2.00 2.92 13.96
CA TYR A 249 -0.75 2.19 14.18
C TYR A 249 0.30 2.67 13.17
N PRO A 250 1.53 2.95 13.60
CA PRO A 250 2.62 3.18 12.65
C PRO A 250 2.93 1.88 11.90
N GLY A 251 3.05 1.98 10.59
CA GLY A 251 3.37 0.87 9.71
C GLY A 251 4.53 1.19 8.79
N LYS A 252 5.16 0.15 8.26
CA LYS A 252 6.23 0.23 7.29
C LYS A 252 5.96 -0.73 6.14
N VAL A 253 6.08 -0.26 4.91
CA VAL A 253 5.99 -1.12 3.72
C VAL A 253 7.17 -2.09 3.73
N VAL A 254 6.89 -3.40 3.74
CA VAL A 254 7.88 -4.47 3.75
C VAL A 254 7.93 -5.23 2.44
N GLU A 255 6.83 -5.25 1.70
CA GLU A 255 6.75 -5.96 0.42
C GLU A 255 5.89 -5.18 -0.56
N VAL A 256 6.34 -5.11 -1.82
CA VAL A 256 5.61 -4.52 -2.94
C VAL A 256 5.53 -5.58 -4.03
N GLY A 257 4.32 -6.01 -4.37
CA GLY A 257 4.06 -7.02 -5.40
C GLY A 257 4.56 -6.57 -6.77
N VAL A 258 5.15 -7.50 -7.50
CA VAL A 258 5.71 -7.25 -8.84
C VAL A 258 4.77 -7.67 -9.97
N SER A 259 3.64 -8.26 -9.64
CA SER A 259 2.65 -8.72 -10.63
C SER A 259 1.23 -8.39 -10.20
N ASN A 260 0.41 -8.03 -11.18
CA ASN A 260 -1.02 -7.77 -11.00
C ASN A 260 -1.80 -9.05 -11.36
N ILE A 261 -1.93 -9.97 -10.40
CA ILE A 261 -2.58 -11.27 -10.64
C ILE A 261 -4.10 -11.12 -10.76
N ASN A 262 -4.70 -10.14 -10.08
CA ASN A 262 -6.16 -9.99 -9.94
C ASN A 262 -6.75 -8.82 -10.75
N ALA A 263 -5.99 -8.17 -11.63
CA ALA A 263 -6.37 -6.98 -12.42
C ALA A 263 -6.87 -5.77 -11.60
N ALA A 264 -6.86 -5.85 -10.28
CA ALA A 264 -7.30 -4.76 -9.39
C ALA A 264 -6.17 -3.81 -8.97
N GLY A 265 -4.92 -4.26 -9.08
CA GLY A 265 -3.72 -3.54 -8.65
C GLY A 265 -2.66 -4.47 -8.10
N PHE A 266 -1.64 -3.90 -7.51
CA PHE A 266 -0.51 -4.62 -6.93
C PHE A 266 -0.71 -4.80 -5.43
N ASP A 267 -0.47 -6.00 -4.93
CA ASP A 267 -0.53 -6.26 -3.50
C ASP A 267 0.71 -5.67 -2.81
N VAL A 268 0.47 -4.94 -1.74
CA VAL A 268 1.51 -4.33 -0.91
C VAL A 268 1.28 -4.75 0.53
N GLU A 269 2.34 -5.20 1.18
CA GLU A 269 2.30 -5.58 2.59
C GLU A 269 2.99 -4.54 3.47
N VAL A 270 2.27 -4.16 4.50
CA VAL A 270 2.69 -3.17 5.49
C VAL A 270 2.80 -3.86 6.83
N GLU A 271 3.99 -3.90 7.41
CA GLU A 271 4.21 -4.42 8.76
C GLU A 271 3.80 -3.37 9.79
N LEU A 272 2.93 -3.76 10.71
CA LEU A 272 2.49 -2.91 11.81
C LEU A 272 3.53 -2.91 12.93
N GLN A 273 3.91 -1.73 13.38
CA GLN A 273 4.76 -1.55 14.55
C GLN A 273 3.89 -1.40 15.81
N GLN A 274 4.33 -1.91 16.95
CA GLN A 274 3.65 -1.77 18.25
C GLN A 274 2.20 -2.30 18.26
N VAL A 275 2.03 -3.55 17.85
CA VAL A 275 0.73 -4.21 17.74
C VAL A 275 0.19 -4.61 19.12
N ASP A 276 -1.08 -4.30 19.38
CA ASP A 276 -1.79 -4.81 20.55
C ASP A 276 -1.93 -6.34 20.46
N LYS A 277 -1.66 -7.05 21.55
CA LYS A 277 -1.74 -8.52 21.62
C LYS A 277 -3.11 -9.12 21.28
N ASN A 278 -4.14 -8.28 21.23
CA ASN A 278 -5.53 -8.69 20.95
C ASN A 278 -5.95 -8.50 19.49
N LEU A 279 -5.08 -7.94 18.64
CA LEU A 279 -5.39 -7.79 17.22
C LEU A 279 -5.36 -9.15 16.53
N ARG A 280 -6.38 -9.39 15.72
CA ARG A 280 -6.58 -10.65 14.99
C ARG A 280 -6.29 -10.47 13.51
N VAL A 281 -5.98 -11.54 12.86
CA VAL A 281 -5.92 -11.66 11.40
C VAL A 281 -7.33 -11.56 10.81
N GLY A 282 -7.46 -11.01 9.60
CA GLY A 282 -8.74 -10.87 8.89
C GLY A 282 -9.55 -9.62 9.24
N LEU A 283 -9.01 -8.68 10.03
CA LEU A 283 -9.67 -7.41 10.32
C LEU A 283 -9.55 -6.46 9.13
N ALA A 284 -10.64 -5.74 8.84
CA ALA A 284 -10.59 -4.66 7.87
C ALA A 284 -9.66 -3.55 8.38
N THR A 285 -8.84 -3.02 7.49
CA THR A 285 -7.88 -1.97 7.80
C THR A 285 -7.85 -0.93 6.70
N THR A 286 -7.41 0.26 7.07
CA THR A 286 -7.22 1.38 6.15
C THR A 286 -5.77 1.87 6.29
N VAL A 287 -5.06 1.93 5.18
CA VAL A 287 -3.66 2.40 5.13
C VAL A 287 -3.61 3.74 4.45
N THR A 288 -3.06 4.73 5.14
CA THR A 288 -2.81 6.07 4.60
C THR A 288 -1.37 6.13 4.11
N LEU A 289 -1.22 6.18 2.79
CA LEU A 289 0.05 6.38 2.10
C LEU A 289 0.29 7.88 1.92
N GLN A 290 1.43 8.37 2.36
CA GLN A 290 1.89 9.72 2.02
C GLN A 290 2.71 9.62 0.73
N LEU A 291 2.08 9.95 -0.39
CA LEU A 291 2.72 9.97 -1.70
C LEU A 291 3.19 11.40 -1.96
N GLY A 292 4.47 11.65 -1.79
CA GLY A 292 5.11 12.92 -2.10
C GLY A 292 6.11 12.72 -3.23
N ASN A 293 6.21 13.66 -4.14
CA ASN A 293 7.39 13.73 -4.98
C ASN A 293 8.58 14.01 -4.06
N ASN A 294 9.52 13.07 -4.00
CA ASN A 294 10.78 13.21 -3.25
C ASN A 294 11.67 14.38 -3.74
N ASP A 295 11.25 15.07 -4.78
CA ASP A 295 12.00 16.21 -5.37
C ASP A 295 11.91 17.48 -4.54
N GLY A 296 11.21 17.47 -3.37
CA GLY A 296 11.11 18.66 -2.51
C GLY A 296 10.44 19.85 -3.21
N ALA A 297 9.76 19.63 -4.33
CA ALA A 297 9.09 20.70 -5.05
C ALA A 297 8.00 21.29 -4.16
N GLN A 298 8.26 22.49 -3.68
CA GLN A 298 7.25 23.29 -3.00
C GLN A 298 6.18 23.64 -4.01
N ILE A 299 4.96 23.18 -3.75
CA ILE A 299 3.80 23.61 -4.53
C ILE A 299 3.06 24.71 -3.79
N THR A 300 2.60 25.68 -4.53
CA THR A 300 1.69 26.70 -4.02
C THR A 300 0.28 26.31 -4.35
N LEU A 301 -0.57 26.14 -3.33
CA LEU A 301 -1.99 25.86 -3.49
C LEU A 301 -2.79 27.12 -3.23
N LEU A 302 -3.69 27.45 -4.17
CA LEU A 302 -4.62 28.57 -4.03
C LEU A 302 -6.06 28.10 -4.11
N SER A 303 -6.93 28.76 -3.33
CA SER A 303 -8.37 28.58 -3.47
C SER A 303 -8.79 28.92 -4.92
N PRO A 304 -9.69 28.13 -5.54
CA PRO A 304 -10.18 28.41 -6.89
C PRO A 304 -10.73 29.83 -7.07
N GLN A 305 -11.26 30.45 -6.00
CA GLN A 305 -11.80 31.82 -6.01
C GLN A 305 -10.70 32.88 -6.13
N ALA A 306 -9.45 32.58 -5.89
CA ALA A 306 -8.33 33.49 -6.00
C ALA A 306 -7.82 33.63 -7.45
N ILE A 307 -8.10 32.63 -8.29
CA ILE A 307 -7.60 32.54 -9.66
C ILE A 307 -8.70 33.07 -10.59
N LEU A 308 -8.36 34.13 -11.32
CA LEU A 308 -9.21 34.74 -12.30
C LEU A 308 -8.69 34.41 -13.71
N GLU A 309 -9.56 34.49 -14.70
CA GLU A 309 -9.20 34.21 -16.10
C GLU A 309 -9.80 35.27 -17.02
N ASP A 310 -8.99 35.74 -17.95
CA ASP A 310 -9.41 36.66 -19.00
C ASP A 310 -8.81 36.23 -20.36
N ALA A 311 -8.98 37.07 -21.40
CA ALA A 311 -8.45 36.79 -22.73
C ALA A 311 -6.89 36.66 -22.77
N ALA A 312 -6.19 37.21 -21.78
CA ALA A 312 -4.74 37.15 -21.66
C ALA A 312 -4.25 35.96 -20.82
N GLY A 313 -5.18 35.17 -20.23
CA GLY A 313 -4.87 33.98 -19.43
C GLY A 313 -5.22 34.11 -17.95
N LYS A 314 -4.74 33.13 -17.16
CA LYS A 314 -5.02 33.08 -15.74
C LYS A 314 -4.14 34.02 -14.95
N PHE A 315 -4.72 34.67 -13.96
CA PHE A 315 -4.03 35.63 -13.11
C PHE A 315 -4.61 35.67 -11.71
N VAL A 316 -3.85 36.27 -10.79
CA VAL A 316 -4.26 36.57 -9.44
C VAL A 316 -3.98 38.04 -9.13
N TYR A 317 -4.63 38.58 -8.09
CA TYR A 317 -4.27 39.86 -7.54
C TYR A 317 -3.35 39.67 -6.30
N ILE A 318 -2.18 40.31 -6.34
CA ILE A 318 -1.24 40.38 -5.21
C ILE A 318 -1.33 41.79 -4.57
N LEU A 319 -1.10 41.84 -3.26
CA LEU A 319 -1.00 43.09 -2.54
C LEU A 319 0.41 43.68 -2.64
N LYS A 320 0.51 44.92 -3.04
CA LYS A 320 1.74 45.70 -2.90
C LYS A 320 1.55 46.77 -1.82
N PRO A 321 2.52 46.93 -0.92
CA PRO A 321 2.46 47.98 0.06
C PRO A 321 2.41 49.36 -0.55
N THR A 322 1.70 50.27 0.09
CA THR A 322 1.68 51.73 -0.20
C THR A 322 2.35 52.48 0.94
N ASP A 323 2.38 53.80 0.85
CA ASP A 323 2.90 54.67 1.92
C ASP A 323 2.08 54.59 3.22
N SER A 324 0.95 53.88 3.20
CA SER A 324 0.07 53.68 4.36
C SER A 324 0.07 52.22 4.78
N ASP A 325 0.28 51.94 6.06
CA ASP A 325 0.33 50.58 6.61
C ASP A 325 -1.01 49.81 6.49
N GLU A 326 -2.14 50.50 6.30
CA GLU A 326 -3.47 49.88 6.22
C GLU A 326 -3.97 49.68 4.80
N VAL A 327 -3.38 50.36 3.81
CA VAL A 327 -3.84 50.39 2.42
C VAL A 327 -2.79 49.74 1.53
N PHE A 328 -3.25 48.86 0.66
CA PHE A 328 -2.43 48.12 -0.30
C PHE A 328 -2.98 48.35 -1.71
N THR A 329 -2.11 48.29 -2.69
CA THR A 329 -2.52 48.33 -4.10
C THR A 329 -2.62 46.89 -4.62
N ALA A 330 -3.78 46.52 -5.19
CA ALA A 330 -3.98 45.27 -5.86
C ALA A 330 -3.30 45.29 -7.24
N THR A 331 -2.31 44.43 -7.44
CA THR A 331 -1.57 44.32 -8.69
C THR A 331 -1.84 43.01 -9.35
N ARG A 332 -2.17 43.01 -10.63
CA ARG A 332 -2.38 41.81 -11.43
C ARG A 332 -1.05 41.07 -11.64
N ARG A 333 -1.06 39.72 -11.44
CA ARG A 333 0.07 38.87 -11.75
C ARG A 333 -0.40 37.61 -12.48
N THR A 334 0.14 37.37 -13.67
CA THR A 334 -0.15 36.19 -14.48
C THR A 334 0.44 34.95 -13.80
N VAL A 335 -0.33 33.88 -13.77
CA VAL A 335 0.06 32.61 -13.16
C VAL A 335 -0.20 31.44 -14.09
N ALA A 336 0.66 30.40 -14.01
CA ALA A 336 0.36 29.13 -14.64
C ALA A 336 -0.20 28.18 -13.57
N THR A 337 -1.28 27.49 -13.89
CA THR A 337 -1.96 26.56 -12.97
C THR A 337 -1.69 25.12 -13.37
N GLY A 338 -1.50 24.26 -12.39
CA GLY A 338 -1.36 22.81 -12.52
C GLY A 338 -2.67 22.07 -12.22
N LYS A 339 -2.59 21.02 -11.43
CA LYS A 339 -3.70 20.12 -11.09
C LYS A 339 -4.64 20.74 -10.05
N LEU A 340 -5.92 20.37 -10.12
CA LEU A 340 -6.88 20.63 -9.05
C LEU A 340 -6.74 19.54 -8.00
N LEU A 341 -6.42 19.94 -6.78
CA LEU A 341 -6.30 19.07 -5.61
C LEU A 341 -7.43 19.38 -4.61
N ASN A 342 -7.63 18.51 -3.62
CA ASN A 342 -8.66 18.70 -2.59
C ASN A 342 -8.48 20.03 -1.80
N ALA A 343 -7.24 20.48 -1.62
CA ALA A 343 -6.89 21.70 -0.89
C ALA A 343 -6.88 22.98 -1.76
N GLY A 344 -6.99 22.86 -3.11
CA GLY A 344 -6.96 24.01 -4.02
C GLY A 344 -6.38 23.68 -5.39
N ILE A 345 -6.18 24.72 -6.20
CA ILE A 345 -5.51 24.64 -7.50
C ILE A 345 -4.02 24.88 -7.30
N GLU A 346 -3.21 23.98 -7.83
CA GLU A 346 -1.77 24.13 -7.89
C GLU A 346 -1.38 25.31 -8.80
N VAL A 347 -0.50 26.17 -8.32
CA VAL A 347 0.14 27.22 -9.11
C VAL A 347 1.58 26.81 -9.38
N SER A 348 1.88 26.50 -10.65
CA SER A 348 3.19 26.00 -11.07
C SER A 348 4.22 27.10 -11.31
N SER A 349 3.77 28.33 -11.59
CA SER A 349 4.65 29.49 -11.77
C SER A 349 3.91 30.81 -11.65
N GLY A 350 4.67 31.89 -11.41
CA GLY A 350 4.14 33.26 -11.33
C GLY A 350 4.02 33.80 -9.91
N LEU A 351 4.17 32.99 -8.88
CA LEU A 351 4.18 33.41 -7.47
C LEU A 351 5.48 33.07 -6.80
N SER A 352 5.85 33.87 -5.82
CA SER A 352 7.01 33.67 -4.96
C SER A 352 6.59 33.51 -3.52
N GLU A 353 7.41 32.84 -2.71
CA GLU A 353 7.20 32.76 -1.26
C GLU A 353 7.18 34.17 -0.65
N GLY A 354 6.18 34.41 0.21
CA GLY A 354 5.94 35.71 0.81
C GLY A 354 4.99 36.60 0.02
N ASP A 355 4.63 36.27 -1.22
CA ASP A 355 3.60 37.02 -1.96
C ASP A 355 2.25 36.94 -1.21
N GLU A 356 1.58 38.05 -1.08
CA GLU A 356 0.26 38.11 -0.47
C GLU A 356 -0.83 38.20 -1.54
N VAL A 357 -1.60 37.12 -1.69
CA VAL A 357 -2.61 36.95 -2.74
C VAL A 357 -4.01 37.20 -2.19
N ILE A 358 -4.85 37.88 -2.94
CA ILE A 358 -6.26 38.08 -2.60
C ILE A 358 -7.02 36.80 -2.89
N VAL A 359 -7.58 36.18 -1.84
CA VAL A 359 -8.30 34.89 -1.94
C VAL A 359 -9.82 35.03 -1.87
N SER A 360 -10.33 36.19 -1.45
CA SER A 360 -11.77 36.44 -1.46
C SER A 360 -12.04 37.93 -1.67
N GLY A 361 -13.12 38.22 -2.39
CA GLY A 361 -13.47 39.57 -2.83
C GLY A 361 -12.89 39.95 -4.20
N THR A 362 -12.23 39.04 -4.88
CA THR A 362 -11.58 39.23 -6.20
C THR A 362 -12.48 39.85 -7.27
N SER A 363 -13.76 39.47 -7.32
CA SER A 363 -14.74 40.01 -8.27
C SER A 363 -15.04 41.50 -8.12
N ARG A 364 -14.60 42.13 -7.03
CA ARG A 364 -14.82 43.55 -6.74
C ARG A 364 -13.53 44.36 -6.82
N VAL A 365 -12.42 43.72 -7.16
CA VAL A 365 -11.11 44.34 -7.26
C VAL A 365 -10.72 44.48 -8.72
N ASN A 366 -10.18 45.64 -9.07
CA ASN A 366 -9.58 45.92 -10.36
C ASN A 366 -8.08 46.17 -10.18
N GLU A 367 -7.34 46.07 -11.25
CA GLU A 367 -5.91 46.37 -11.28
C GLU A 367 -5.65 47.80 -10.79
N ASN A 368 -4.60 47.98 -9.97
CA ASN A 368 -4.21 49.25 -9.35
C ASN A 368 -5.24 49.83 -8.37
N MET A 369 -6.22 49.03 -7.91
CA MET A 369 -7.19 49.49 -6.93
C MET A 369 -6.60 49.44 -5.53
N ASN A 370 -6.90 50.49 -4.73
CA ASN A 370 -6.57 50.52 -3.30
C ASN A 370 -7.54 49.61 -2.51
N VAL A 371 -6.99 48.69 -1.74
CA VAL A 371 -7.71 47.72 -0.91
C VAL A 371 -7.09 47.67 0.51
N LYS A 372 -7.84 47.17 1.45
CA LYS A 372 -7.32 46.90 2.81
C LYS A 372 -7.56 45.43 3.21
N ARG A 373 -6.71 44.92 4.07
CA ARG A 373 -6.88 43.58 4.61
C ARG A 373 -8.16 43.46 5.42
N LEU A 374 -8.91 42.41 5.21
CA LEU A 374 -10.01 42.02 6.10
C LEU A 374 -9.41 41.30 7.30
N ILE A 375 -9.31 42.00 8.43
CA ILE A 375 -8.97 41.38 9.71
C ILE A 375 -10.27 40.80 10.26
N LEU A 376 -10.37 39.47 10.29
CA LEU A 376 -11.46 38.78 10.96
C LEU A 376 -11.11 38.75 12.47
N PRO A 377 -12.08 39.10 13.36
CA PRO A 377 -11.87 39.08 14.79
C PRO A 377 -11.64 37.67 15.32
#